data_80da3ac3c58cc66ea65ff98cb5811d7b
#
_entry.id   80da3ac3c58cc66ea65ff98cb5811d7b
#
_cell.length_a   1.000
_cell.length_b   1.000
_cell.length_c   1.000
_cell.angle_alpha   90.00
_cell.angle_beta   90.00
_cell.angle_gamma   90.00
#
_symmetry.space_group_name_H-M   'P 1'
#
loop_
_entity.id
_entity.type
_entity.pdbx_description
1 polymer ?
#
loop_
_entity_poly.entity_id
_entity_poly.type
_entity_poly.pdbx_seq_one_letter_code
_entity_poly.pdbx_strand_id
1 'polypeptide(L)'
;MFYRASLQASAALASLSLLAGCGLLSDSGSETDQKITVGTTSSPSTLDPAAAWDGSWELMRNVYQTLVSFPTGSTSPEPDAAESCKFTDATSMAYRCTLKKNLKFSNGEKLDAKAVKYSIDRIRDIHFKGGPVGMLGSLDRVETKGDDTVVFHLNKSDATFPFILATPAMSLVAPGDYRQDKIRDDGKVTGSGPYLLESYEGRKTAELKKNPDYKGFANRKNDAVTIRYFEKSGDMVSALKADEIDATYRGLTAEEVVSLEDNKDDNAGLQIVESTGADIRFLVFNPKDPAAANPAVRKAIAHVVDRDALVAKVYRGTAEPLYSMIPKGIAGHTTSFFDTYGDPDVAKAKSILSEAGVTEPVKMTFWYTTDRYGSATEPEFEELKRQLEASGLFKITLRGEPWQKFQEGFNQGEYPVFGRGWFPDFPDPDNFVAPFVGQEPVTGSPYVNKEITQQLLPASRQESDRGAVSKQFERAQEILVNDVRLLPLWQGKLYIAAGEDIGGGERALDPQTVMQMWELYRKASW
;
A
#
# COMPACT_ATOMS: atom_id res chain seq x y z
N MET A 1 31.12 81.63 51.86
CA MET A 1 32.54 81.43 51.64
C MET A 1 32.71 79.93 51.27
N PHE A 2 33.06 79.71 50.07
CA PHE A 2 33.76 78.60 49.48
C PHE A 2 33.58 77.18 49.94
N TYR A 3 33.41 76.29 48.91
CA TYR A 3 33.43 74.81 48.86
C TYR A 3 32.11 74.10 49.02
N ARG A 4 31.40 73.97 47.92
CA ARG A 4 30.59 72.82 47.56
C ARG A 4 30.30 72.82 46.05
N ALA A 5 31.26 72.40 45.29
CA ALA A 5 31.06 72.12 43.86
C ALA A 5 32.14 71.12 43.41
N SER A 6 31.94 69.81 43.60
CA SER A 6 32.71 68.76 42.89
C SER A 6 32.36 67.35 43.37
N LEU A 7 31.06 66.94 43.31
CA LEU A 7 30.71 65.55 43.62
C LEU A 7 29.38 65.07 42.93
N GLN A 8 29.11 65.58 41.71
CA GLN A 8 27.95 65.15 40.95
C GLN A 8 28.26 64.78 39.48
N ALA A 9 29.51 64.57 39.10
CA ALA A 9 29.87 64.23 37.71
C ALA A 9 30.32 62.76 37.52
N SER A 10 30.32 61.92 38.55
CA SER A 10 30.83 60.54 38.45
C SER A 10 29.74 59.40 38.55
N ALA A 11 28.46 59.75 38.74
CA ALA A 11 27.41 58.80 38.88
C ALA A 11 26.57 58.57 37.57
N ALA A 12 26.80 59.35 36.52
CA ALA A 12 26.02 59.29 35.28
C ALA A 12 26.67 58.46 34.16
N LEU A 13 27.91 58.00 34.33
CA LEU A 13 28.61 57.18 33.32
C LEU A 13 28.62 55.66 33.62
N ALA A 14 28.15 55.21 34.80
CA ALA A 14 28.09 53.80 35.15
C ALA A 14 26.73 53.11 34.83
N SER A 15 25.71 53.91 34.46
CA SER A 15 24.37 53.39 34.16
C SER A 15 24.07 53.22 32.65
N LEU A 16 24.99 53.61 31.76
CA LEU A 16 24.85 53.40 30.30
C LEU A 16 25.55 52.14 29.76
N SER A 17 26.36 51.46 30.57
CA SER A 17 27.06 50.23 30.14
C SER A 17 26.36 48.94 30.50
N LEU A 18 25.18 48.97 31.10
CA LEU A 18 24.36 47.78 31.44
C LEU A 18 23.15 47.58 30.53
N LEU A 19 22.92 48.44 29.55
CA LEU A 19 21.82 48.30 28.57
C LEU A 19 22.29 47.87 27.17
N ALA A 20 23.60 47.66 26.97
CA ALA A 20 24.17 47.19 25.70
C ALA A 20 24.49 45.68 25.73
N GLY A 21 24.11 44.93 26.79
CA GLY A 21 24.40 43.53 26.97
C GLY A 21 23.21 42.59 26.75
N CYS A 22 22.02 43.08 26.41
CA CYS A 22 20.82 42.25 26.16
C CYS A 22 20.38 42.18 24.67
N GLY A 23 21.29 42.48 23.74
CA GLY A 23 20.97 42.51 22.31
C GLY A 23 21.77 41.55 21.45
N LEU A 24 22.38 40.50 22.02
CA LEU A 24 23.11 39.47 21.29
C LEU A 24 23.01 38.09 21.99
N LEU A 25 21.85 37.79 22.54
CA LEU A 25 21.35 36.41 22.47
C LEU A 25 20.59 36.36 21.16
N SER A 26 21.33 36.30 20.05
CA SER A 26 20.85 35.62 18.87
C SER A 26 20.36 34.28 19.38
N ASP A 27 19.07 34.09 19.31
CA ASP A 27 18.46 32.79 19.35
C ASP A 27 19.07 31.99 18.19
N SER A 28 20.27 31.47 18.41
CA SER A 28 20.73 30.30 17.71
C SER A 28 19.96 29.13 18.35
N GLY A 29 18.64 29.16 18.18
CA GLY A 29 17.91 27.93 18.10
C GLY A 29 18.67 27.16 17.03
N SER A 30 19.36 26.10 17.43
CA SER A 30 19.84 25.11 16.50
C SER A 30 18.59 24.77 15.68
N GLU A 31 18.55 25.17 14.39
CA GLU A 31 17.69 24.53 13.43
C GLU A 31 18.07 23.06 13.56
N THR A 32 17.30 22.32 14.36
CA THR A 32 17.41 20.88 14.39
C THR A 32 17.22 20.46 12.94
N ASP A 33 18.24 19.88 12.36
CA ASP A 33 18.19 19.40 10.98
C ASP A 33 16.97 18.48 10.88
N GLN A 34 15.89 18.98 10.27
CA GLN A 34 14.62 18.28 10.13
C GLN A 34 14.65 17.35 8.91
N LYS A 35 15.86 17.02 8.44
CA LYS A 35 16.05 16.03 7.38
C LYS A 35 15.89 14.62 7.95
N ILE A 36 15.12 13.79 7.23
CA ILE A 36 14.89 12.37 7.55
C ILE A 36 15.46 11.50 6.42
N THR A 37 16.21 10.48 6.77
CA THR A 37 16.72 9.48 5.82
C THR A 37 15.97 8.18 5.97
N VAL A 38 15.25 7.75 4.93
CA VAL A 38 14.46 6.51 4.90
C VAL A 38 15.16 5.47 4.03
N GLY A 39 15.41 4.29 4.57
CA GLY A 39 15.88 3.12 3.83
C GLY A 39 14.72 2.26 3.33
N THR A 40 14.80 1.75 2.11
CA THR A 40 13.82 0.80 1.54
C THR A 40 14.48 -0.15 0.56
N THR A 41 13.92 -1.36 0.42
CA THR A 41 14.32 -2.31 -0.64
C THR A 41 13.46 -2.17 -1.90
N SER A 42 12.50 -1.25 -1.91
CA SER A 42 11.54 -1.02 -3.00
C SER A 42 11.94 0.21 -3.82
N SER A 43 12.76 0.01 -4.85
CA SER A 43 13.16 1.12 -5.75
C SER A 43 12.12 1.33 -6.86
N PRO A 44 11.90 2.59 -7.31
CA PRO A 44 11.01 2.88 -8.43
C PRO A 44 11.45 2.18 -9.72
N SER A 45 10.50 1.56 -10.42
CA SER A 45 10.73 1.06 -11.79
C SER A 45 10.69 2.20 -12.82
N THR A 46 9.94 3.26 -12.51
CA THR A 46 9.81 4.49 -13.30
C THR A 46 9.40 5.65 -12.40
N LEU A 47 9.68 6.89 -12.87
CA LEU A 47 9.19 8.12 -12.24
C LEU A 47 7.94 8.68 -12.94
N ASP A 48 7.48 8.05 -14.01
CA ASP A 48 6.32 8.49 -14.78
C ASP A 48 5.04 7.75 -14.35
N PRO A 49 4.02 8.48 -13.85
CA PRO A 49 2.78 7.86 -13.36
C PRO A 49 2.06 6.99 -14.39
N ALA A 50 2.18 7.29 -15.68
CA ALA A 50 1.50 6.53 -16.73
C ALA A 50 2.02 5.09 -16.92
N ALA A 51 3.20 4.77 -16.37
CA ALA A 51 3.78 3.42 -16.39
C ALA A 51 4.04 2.88 -14.98
N ALA A 52 3.77 3.67 -13.94
CA ALA A 52 4.14 3.36 -12.58
C ALA A 52 3.23 2.31 -11.94
N TRP A 53 3.88 1.37 -11.30
CA TRP A 53 3.26 0.38 -10.42
C TRP A 53 4.24 0.07 -9.29
N ASP A 54 3.79 -0.67 -8.25
CA ASP A 54 4.65 -1.15 -7.17
C ASP A 54 5.48 -0.06 -6.44
N GLY A 55 6.79 -0.27 -6.28
CA GLY A 55 7.72 0.59 -5.55
C GLY A 55 7.85 2.03 -6.03
N SER A 56 7.34 2.34 -7.22
CA SER A 56 7.29 3.72 -7.72
C SER A 56 6.31 4.58 -6.91
N TRP A 57 5.30 3.99 -6.33
CA TRP A 57 4.25 4.69 -5.59
C TRP A 57 4.77 5.38 -4.32
N GLU A 58 5.80 4.83 -3.66
CA GLU A 58 6.41 5.46 -2.48
C GLU A 58 6.98 6.84 -2.80
N LEU A 59 7.73 6.95 -3.90
CA LEU A 59 8.26 8.24 -4.31
C LEU A 59 7.14 9.15 -4.83
N MET A 60 6.24 8.60 -5.66
CA MET A 60 5.17 9.37 -6.31
C MET A 60 4.22 10.03 -5.31
N ARG A 61 3.84 9.34 -4.24
CA ARG A 61 2.98 9.88 -3.17
C ARG A 61 3.55 11.17 -2.58
N ASN A 62 4.86 11.29 -2.54
CA ASN A 62 5.55 12.39 -1.90
C ASN A 62 5.88 13.55 -2.87
N VAL A 63 5.98 13.30 -4.18
CA VAL A 63 6.40 14.34 -5.16
C VAL A 63 5.29 14.79 -6.12
N TYR A 64 4.20 14.05 -6.25
CA TYR A 64 3.03 14.44 -7.03
C TYR A 64 1.81 14.69 -6.15
N GLN A 65 0.80 15.35 -6.69
CA GLN A 65 -0.56 15.36 -6.16
C GLN A 65 -1.50 14.52 -7.01
N THR A 66 -2.52 14.00 -6.36
CA THR A 66 -3.74 13.46 -6.98
C THR A 66 -4.91 14.40 -6.70
N LEU A 67 -6.05 14.23 -7.35
CA LEU A 67 -7.25 15.05 -7.05
C LEU A 67 -7.75 14.84 -5.62
N VAL A 68 -7.82 13.59 -5.23
CA VAL A 68 -8.16 13.12 -3.90
C VAL A 68 -7.06 12.16 -3.44
N SER A 69 -6.85 12.01 -2.14
CA SER A 69 -5.84 11.13 -1.57
C SER A 69 -6.31 10.61 -0.21
N PHE A 70 -5.49 9.79 0.46
CA PHE A 70 -5.81 9.28 1.79
C PHE A 70 -5.04 10.07 2.85
N PRO A 71 -5.72 10.90 3.66
CA PRO A 71 -5.07 11.48 4.84
C PRO A 71 -4.70 10.40 5.86
N THR A 72 -3.78 10.73 6.72
CA THR A 72 -3.35 9.87 7.81
C THR A 72 -4.54 9.35 8.62
N GLY A 73 -4.65 8.03 8.72
CA GLY A 73 -5.71 7.35 9.48
C GLY A 73 -7.08 7.30 8.80
N SER A 74 -7.23 7.83 7.57
CA SER A 74 -8.47 7.69 6.79
C SER A 74 -8.37 6.56 5.78
N THR A 75 -9.38 5.70 5.71
CA THR A 75 -9.55 4.70 4.65
C THR A 75 -10.42 5.20 3.51
N SER A 76 -10.93 6.43 3.60
CA SER A 76 -11.73 7.08 2.56
C SER A 76 -10.93 8.17 1.85
N PRO A 77 -11.05 8.31 0.53
CA PRO A 77 -10.40 9.40 -0.20
C PRO A 77 -10.97 10.77 0.20
N GLU A 78 -10.06 11.71 0.47
CA GLU A 78 -10.39 13.11 0.76
C GLU A 78 -9.72 14.06 -0.25
N PRO A 79 -10.24 15.30 -0.41
CA PRO A 79 -9.67 16.25 -1.35
C PRO A 79 -8.19 16.59 -1.08
N ASP A 80 -7.32 16.49 -2.13
CA ASP A 80 -5.92 16.95 -2.09
C ASP A 80 -5.69 18.13 -3.04
N ALA A 81 -5.52 17.95 -4.35
CA ALA A 81 -5.52 19.04 -5.31
C ALA A 81 -6.94 19.60 -5.54
N ALA A 82 -7.96 18.78 -5.35
CA ALA A 82 -9.34 19.24 -5.35
C ALA A 82 -9.69 19.99 -4.05
N GLU A 83 -10.59 20.97 -4.15
CA GLU A 83 -11.32 21.57 -3.03
C GLU A 83 -12.48 20.67 -2.59
N SER A 84 -13.14 20.04 -3.57
CA SER A 84 -14.24 19.12 -3.32
C SER A 84 -14.43 18.16 -4.49
N CYS A 85 -14.86 16.94 -4.18
CA CYS A 85 -15.26 15.94 -5.17
C CYS A 85 -16.53 15.21 -4.70
N LYS A 86 -17.42 14.86 -5.64
CA LYS A 86 -18.61 14.05 -5.34
C LYS A 86 -19.22 13.44 -6.60
N PHE A 87 -19.94 12.35 -6.45
CA PHE A 87 -20.87 11.89 -7.47
C PHE A 87 -22.02 12.89 -7.66
N THR A 88 -22.43 13.11 -8.90
CA THR A 88 -23.50 14.05 -9.26
C THR A 88 -24.82 13.37 -9.55
N ASP A 89 -24.83 12.05 -9.56
CA ASP A 89 -26.01 11.19 -9.80
C ASP A 89 -26.06 10.04 -8.78
N ALA A 90 -27.20 9.42 -8.63
CA ALA A 90 -27.44 8.32 -7.69
C ALA A 90 -26.93 6.95 -8.19
N THR A 91 -26.38 6.90 -9.42
CA THR A 91 -25.90 5.66 -10.02
C THR A 91 -24.38 5.54 -10.05
N SER A 92 -23.67 6.51 -9.47
CA SER A 92 -22.22 6.59 -9.45
C SER A 92 -21.58 6.53 -10.85
N MET A 93 -22.18 7.23 -11.82
CA MET A 93 -21.70 7.29 -13.21
C MET A 93 -21.09 8.66 -13.60
N ALA A 94 -21.22 9.68 -12.76
CA ALA A 94 -20.59 10.98 -13.00
C ALA A 94 -19.96 11.53 -11.72
N TYR A 95 -18.63 11.62 -11.71
CA TYR A 95 -17.86 12.11 -10.57
C TYR A 95 -17.29 13.49 -10.88
N ARG A 96 -17.62 14.50 -10.08
CA ARG A 96 -17.23 15.90 -10.28
C ARG A 96 -16.25 16.32 -9.21
N CYS A 97 -15.15 16.95 -9.64
CA CYS A 97 -14.19 17.62 -8.76
C CYS A 97 -14.06 19.11 -9.12
N THR A 98 -13.94 19.94 -8.10
CA THR A 98 -13.55 21.35 -8.22
C THR A 98 -12.17 21.53 -7.61
N LEU A 99 -11.25 22.16 -8.33
CA LEU A 99 -9.86 22.34 -7.92
C LEU A 99 -9.70 23.48 -6.91
N LYS A 100 -8.70 23.37 -6.04
CA LYS A 100 -8.20 24.49 -5.23
C LYS A 100 -7.66 25.60 -6.13
N LYS A 101 -7.71 26.84 -5.64
CA LYS A 101 -7.24 28.00 -6.42
C LYS A 101 -5.71 28.11 -6.42
N ASN A 102 -5.17 28.62 -7.53
CA ASN A 102 -3.76 28.96 -7.69
C ASN A 102 -2.81 27.76 -7.43
N LEU A 103 -3.18 26.58 -7.89
CA LEU A 103 -2.31 25.42 -7.93
C LEU A 103 -1.26 25.57 -9.04
N LYS A 104 -0.04 25.09 -8.75
CA LYS A 104 1.07 25.11 -9.70
C LYS A 104 1.90 23.83 -9.60
N PHE A 105 2.47 23.44 -10.72
CA PHE A 105 3.53 22.47 -10.77
C PHE A 105 4.89 23.10 -10.40
N SER A 106 5.88 22.26 -10.14
CA SER A 106 7.22 22.70 -9.73
C SER A 106 7.97 23.53 -10.78
N ASN A 107 7.56 23.47 -12.04
CA ASN A 107 8.08 24.33 -13.13
C ASN A 107 7.34 25.68 -13.23
N GLY A 108 6.35 25.95 -12.36
CA GLY A 108 5.52 27.15 -12.37
C GLY A 108 4.30 27.09 -13.30
N GLU A 109 4.15 26.04 -14.09
CA GLU A 109 2.96 25.82 -14.93
C GLU A 109 1.70 25.67 -14.05
N LYS A 110 0.56 26.20 -14.53
CA LYS A 110 -0.70 26.14 -13.79
C LYS A 110 -1.25 24.72 -13.76
N LEU A 111 -1.64 24.26 -12.58
CA LEU A 111 -2.42 23.04 -12.43
C LEU A 111 -3.90 23.42 -12.46
N ASP A 112 -4.55 23.22 -13.59
CA ASP A 112 -5.96 23.54 -13.85
C ASP A 112 -6.71 22.30 -14.35
N ALA A 113 -8.00 22.46 -14.67
CA ALA A 113 -8.86 21.40 -15.16
C ALA A 113 -8.33 20.74 -16.45
N LYS A 114 -7.61 21.50 -17.30
CA LYS A 114 -7.02 20.97 -18.53
C LYS A 114 -5.81 20.08 -18.21
N ALA A 115 -4.97 20.46 -17.24
CA ALA A 115 -3.86 19.64 -16.79
C ALA A 115 -4.34 18.32 -16.15
N VAL A 116 -5.44 18.36 -15.40
CA VAL A 116 -6.08 17.14 -14.86
C VAL A 116 -6.54 16.23 -15.99
N LYS A 117 -7.33 16.77 -16.93
CA LYS A 117 -7.78 16.00 -18.10
C LYS A 117 -6.60 15.41 -18.86
N TYR A 118 -5.56 16.21 -19.11
CA TYR A 118 -4.33 15.79 -19.78
C TYR A 118 -3.69 14.60 -19.07
N SER A 119 -3.53 14.67 -17.76
CA SER A 119 -2.88 13.63 -16.97
C SER A 119 -3.61 12.28 -17.08
N ILE A 120 -4.94 12.30 -16.99
CA ILE A 120 -5.76 11.08 -17.05
C ILE A 120 -5.86 10.54 -18.48
N ASP A 121 -6.09 11.40 -19.48
CA ASP A 121 -6.14 10.97 -20.88
C ASP A 121 -4.78 10.38 -21.31
N ARG A 122 -3.67 10.96 -20.87
CA ARG A 122 -2.32 10.48 -21.15
C ARG A 122 -2.10 9.03 -20.71
N ILE A 123 -2.61 8.62 -19.54
CA ILE A 123 -2.51 7.22 -19.07
C ILE A 123 -3.21 6.28 -20.08
N ARG A 124 -4.35 6.70 -20.60
CA ARG A 124 -5.13 5.93 -21.58
C ARG A 124 -4.45 5.90 -22.96
N ASP A 125 -3.89 7.03 -23.41
CA ASP A 125 -3.26 7.17 -24.73
C ASP A 125 -1.95 6.38 -24.82
N ILE A 126 -1.12 6.44 -23.78
CA ILE A 126 0.11 5.65 -23.70
C ILE A 126 -0.19 4.16 -23.59
N HIS A 127 -1.23 3.79 -22.85
CA HIS A 127 -1.68 2.41 -22.67
C HIS A 127 -0.54 1.45 -22.34
N PHE A 128 0.30 1.83 -21.35
CA PHE A 128 1.50 1.06 -21.01
C PHE A 128 1.12 -0.35 -20.52
N LYS A 129 1.70 -1.38 -21.14
CA LYS A 129 1.43 -2.77 -20.76
C LYS A 129 1.93 -3.07 -19.36
N GLY A 130 1.03 -3.49 -18.47
CA GLY A 130 1.34 -3.70 -17.05
C GLY A 130 1.31 -2.41 -16.23
N GLY A 131 0.93 -1.28 -16.82
CA GLY A 131 0.71 -0.01 -16.13
C GLY A 131 -0.73 0.16 -15.63
N PRO A 132 -1.07 1.36 -15.12
CA PRO A 132 -2.31 1.60 -14.39
C PRO A 132 -3.56 1.77 -15.26
N VAL A 133 -3.45 1.70 -16.58
CA VAL A 133 -4.58 1.94 -17.52
C VAL A 133 -5.78 1.04 -17.24
N GLY A 134 -5.57 -0.18 -16.75
CA GLY A 134 -6.63 -1.12 -16.38
C GLY A 134 -7.55 -0.61 -15.28
N MET A 135 -7.05 0.25 -14.38
CA MET A 135 -7.86 0.88 -13.32
C MET A 135 -8.90 1.84 -13.88
N LEU A 136 -8.68 2.40 -15.06
CA LEU A 136 -9.58 3.33 -15.73
C LEU A 136 -10.64 2.64 -16.62
N GLY A 137 -10.87 1.34 -16.44
CA GLY A 137 -11.79 0.54 -17.27
C GLY A 137 -13.26 0.97 -17.20
N SER A 138 -13.67 1.70 -16.15
CA SER A 138 -14.99 2.31 -16.04
C SER A 138 -15.07 3.73 -16.61
N LEU A 139 -13.92 4.37 -16.93
CA LEU A 139 -13.90 5.74 -17.42
C LEU A 139 -14.24 5.81 -18.92
N ASP A 140 -15.33 6.55 -19.25
CA ASP A 140 -15.68 6.91 -20.62
C ASP A 140 -14.83 8.11 -21.08
N ARG A 141 -15.02 9.27 -20.45
CA ARG A 141 -14.33 10.50 -20.80
C ARG A 141 -14.17 11.46 -19.62
N VAL A 142 -13.21 12.37 -19.77
CA VAL A 142 -13.00 13.51 -18.86
C VAL A 142 -13.49 14.80 -19.52
N GLU A 143 -14.41 15.51 -18.87
CA GLU A 143 -14.93 16.82 -19.31
C GLU A 143 -14.38 17.92 -18.40
N THR A 144 -14.00 19.05 -18.98
CA THR A 144 -13.62 20.25 -18.23
C THR A 144 -14.70 21.32 -18.31
N LYS A 145 -15.01 22.00 -17.18
CA LYS A 145 -15.94 23.14 -17.11
C LYS A 145 -15.21 24.34 -16.52
N GLY A 146 -14.79 25.26 -17.38
CA GLY A 146 -13.89 26.34 -17.00
C GLY A 146 -12.50 25.82 -16.66
N ASP A 147 -11.80 26.57 -15.81
CA ASP A 147 -10.40 26.27 -15.44
C ASP A 147 -10.27 25.39 -14.17
N ASP A 148 -11.34 25.26 -13.39
CA ASP A 148 -11.30 24.66 -12.06
C ASP A 148 -12.18 23.43 -11.87
N THR A 149 -13.01 23.07 -12.83
CA THR A 149 -13.98 21.98 -12.67
C THR A 149 -13.72 20.86 -13.67
N VAL A 150 -13.64 19.62 -13.16
CA VAL A 150 -13.49 18.40 -13.95
C VAL A 150 -14.65 17.47 -13.64
N VAL A 151 -15.21 16.84 -14.67
CA VAL A 151 -16.25 15.81 -14.54
C VAL A 151 -15.78 14.54 -15.24
N PHE A 152 -15.71 13.46 -14.48
CA PHE A 152 -15.42 12.13 -15.00
C PHE A 152 -16.75 11.45 -15.30
N HIS A 153 -16.96 11.10 -16.56
CA HIS A 153 -18.10 10.31 -17.01
C HIS A 153 -17.69 8.85 -17.10
N LEU A 154 -18.47 7.98 -16.47
CA LEU A 154 -18.21 6.55 -16.44
C LEU A 154 -19.16 5.81 -17.39
N ASN A 155 -18.68 4.72 -18.00
CA ASN A 155 -19.49 3.88 -18.90
C ASN A 155 -20.34 2.85 -18.15
N LYS A 156 -20.11 2.70 -16.84
CA LYS A 156 -20.86 1.86 -15.89
C LYS A 156 -20.73 2.44 -14.49
N SER A 157 -21.65 2.07 -13.61
CA SER A 157 -21.56 2.43 -12.18
C SER A 157 -20.26 1.98 -11.57
N ASP A 158 -19.54 2.90 -10.91
CA ASP A 158 -18.28 2.60 -10.24
C ASP A 158 -18.06 3.54 -9.05
N ALA A 159 -18.64 3.21 -7.91
CA ALA A 159 -18.45 3.95 -6.67
C ALA A 159 -17.02 3.79 -6.08
N THR A 160 -16.19 2.92 -6.65
CA THR A 160 -14.76 2.81 -6.29
C THR A 160 -13.88 3.82 -7.03
N PHE A 161 -14.43 4.54 -8.01
CA PHE A 161 -13.67 5.47 -8.83
C PHE A 161 -12.92 6.56 -8.04
N PRO A 162 -13.45 7.13 -6.94
CA PRO A 162 -12.69 8.03 -6.06
C PRO A 162 -11.43 7.39 -5.46
N PHE A 163 -11.48 6.10 -5.12
CA PHE A 163 -10.34 5.35 -4.60
C PHE A 163 -9.26 5.16 -5.67
N ILE A 164 -9.67 4.91 -6.90
CA ILE A 164 -8.77 4.84 -8.06
C ILE A 164 -8.05 6.19 -8.23
N LEU A 165 -8.80 7.30 -8.21
CA LEU A 165 -8.24 8.65 -8.32
C LEU A 165 -7.30 9.02 -7.16
N ALA A 166 -7.39 8.35 -6.02
CA ALA A 166 -6.52 8.56 -4.86
C ALA A 166 -5.20 7.76 -4.95
N THR A 167 -5.07 6.85 -5.91
CA THR A 167 -3.82 6.10 -6.10
C THR A 167 -2.70 6.97 -6.67
N PRO A 168 -1.43 6.76 -6.30
CA PRO A 168 -0.31 7.48 -6.90
C PRO A 168 -0.21 7.31 -8.42
N ALA A 169 -0.82 6.27 -8.98
CA ALA A 169 -0.92 6.07 -10.42
C ALA A 169 -1.71 7.18 -11.15
N MET A 170 -2.65 7.84 -10.44
CA MET A 170 -3.46 8.95 -10.97
C MET A 170 -2.85 10.32 -10.66
N SER A 171 -1.54 10.37 -10.45
CA SER A 171 -0.79 11.61 -10.22
C SER A 171 -0.94 12.60 -11.36
N LEU A 172 -1.06 13.87 -11.01
CA LEU A 172 -1.20 14.99 -11.94
C LEU A 172 0.18 15.44 -12.42
N VAL A 173 0.35 15.58 -13.72
CA VAL A 173 1.62 15.92 -14.37
C VAL A 173 1.53 17.21 -15.17
N ALA A 174 2.63 17.96 -15.27
CA ALA A 174 2.72 19.20 -16.04
C ALA A 174 2.69 18.91 -17.56
N PRO A 175 1.68 19.37 -18.31
CA PRO A 175 1.58 19.07 -19.75
C PRO A 175 2.80 19.50 -20.57
N GLY A 176 3.50 20.57 -20.17
CA GLY A 176 4.69 21.05 -20.87
C GLY A 176 5.91 20.13 -20.77
N ASP A 177 5.98 19.31 -19.70
CA ASP A 177 7.14 18.45 -19.45
C ASP A 177 6.86 16.95 -19.73
N TYR A 178 5.60 16.56 -19.84
CA TYR A 178 5.19 15.18 -20.09
C TYR A 178 4.48 15.06 -21.42
N ARG A 179 5.07 14.34 -22.36
CA ARG A 179 4.46 14.11 -23.68
C ARG A 179 3.23 13.23 -23.57
N GLN A 180 2.20 13.51 -24.39
CA GLN A 180 0.95 12.76 -24.42
C GLN A 180 1.15 11.29 -24.82
N ASP A 181 2.11 11.02 -25.68
CA ASP A 181 2.30 9.77 -26.41
C ASP A 181 3.52 8.96 -25.94
N LYS A 182 4.26 9.44 -24.91
CA LYS A 182 5.51 8.81 -24.50
C LYS A 182 5.74 8.89 -23.00
N ILE A 183 6.27 7.82 -22.44
CA ILE A 183 6.78 7.79 -21.05
C ILE A 183 7.99 8.72 -20.94
N ARG A 184 8.04 9.47 -19.82
CA ARG A 184 9.17 10.29 -19.45
C ARG A 184 10.19 9.43 -18.70
N ASP A 185 11.43 9.42 -19.18
CA ASP A 185 12.52 8.55 -18.72
C ASP A 185 13.83 9.31 -18.41
N ASP A 186 13.74 10.65 -18.23
CA ASP A 186 14.89 11.51 -17.99
C ASP A 186 15.33 11.62 -16.51
N GLY A 187 14.72 10.83 -15.62
CA GLY A 187 15.01 10.83 -14.19
C GLY A 187 14.49 12.06 -13.44
N LYS A 188 13.64 12.89 -14.06
CA LYS A 188 13.09 14.12 -13.47
C LYS A 188 11.60 14.00 -13.20
N VAL A 189 11.15 14.77 -12.21
CA VAL A 189 9.74 14.93 -11.84
C VAL A 189 9.34 16.40 -11.92
N THR A 190 8.20 16.66 -12.56
CA THR A 190 7.52 17.95 -12.52
C THR A 190 6.12 17.72 -11.94
N GLY A 191 6.08 17.63 -10.62
CA GLY A 191 4.88 17.39 -9.82
C GLY A 191 4.44 18.64 -9.06
N SER A 192 3.40 18.49 -8.25
CA SER A 192 2.88 19.51 -7.33
C SER A 192 2.74 19.00 -5.90
N GLY A 193 3.40 17.88 -5.56
CA GLY A 193 3.31 17.19 -4.28
C GLY A 193 3.90 17.94 -3.10
N PRO A 194 3.82 17.34 -1.89
CA PRO A 194 4.35 17.92 -0.66
C PRO A 194 5.85 18.20 -0.73
N TYR A 195 6.59 17.43 -1.54
CA TYR A 195 8.02 17.61 -1.78
C TYR A 195 8.33 17.79 -3.26
N LEU A 196 9.47 18.41 -3.53
CA LEU A 196 10.13 18.48 -4.83
C LEU A 196 11.24 17.45 -4.88
N LEU A 197 11.38 16.73 -5.99
CA LEU A 197 12.53 15.87 -6.24
C LEU A 197 13.71 16.76 -6.66
N GLU A 198 14.76 16.83 -5.83
CA GLU A 198 15.99 17.57 -6.13
C GLU A 198 16.98 16.78 -6.95
N SER A 199 17.17 15.50 -6.58
CA SER A 199 18.03 14.58 -7.32
C SER A 199 17.50 13.15 -7.24
N TYR A 200 17.80 12.36 -8.28
CA TYR A 200 17.52 10.95 -8.36
C TYR A 200 18.69 10.21 -8.99
N GLU A 201 19.33 9.36 -8.21
CA GLU A 201 20.47 8.55 -8.65
C GLU A 201 20.06 7.09 -8.90
N GLY A 202 19.01 6.90 -9.71
CA GLY A 202 18.51 5.57 -10.04
C GLY A 202 18.13 4.76 -8.81
N ARG A 203 18.69 3.54 -8.69
CA ARG A 203 18.38 2.61 -7.58
C ARG A 203 19.23 2.86 -6.32
N LYS A 204 19.81 4.03 -6.17
CA LYS A 204 20.67 4.38 -5.02
C LYS A 204 19.99 5.34 -4.07
N THR A 205 19.65 6.53 -4.55
CA THR A 205 19.11 7.60 -3.71
C THR A 205 18.10 8.48 -4.44
N ALA A 206 17.17 9.06 -3.68
CA ALA A 206 16.34 10.18 -4.08
C ALA A 206 16.37 11.24 -2.99
N GLU A 207 16.65 12.51 -3.36
CA GLU A 207 16.66 13.64 -2.45
C GLU A 207 15.40 14.48 -2.66
N LEU A 208 14.67 14.70 -1.59
CA LEU A 208 13.41 15.44 -1.57
C LEU A 208 13.54 16.66 -0.67
N LYS A 209 13.01 17.80 -1.12
CA LYS A 209 12.86 19.00 -0.28
C LYS A 209 11.41 19.45 -0.22
N LYS A 210 11.06 20.12 0.86
CA LYS A 210 9.73 20.69 1.07
C LYS A 210 9.31 21.60 -0.09
N ASN A 211 8.13 21.36 -0.64
CA ASN A 211 7.56 22.19 -1.70
C ASN A 211 6.84 23.40 -1.09
N PRO A 212 7.34 24.64 -1.27
CA PRO A 212 6.70 25.82 -0.70
C PRO A 212 5.32 26.15 -1.32
N ASP A 213 5.09 25.70 -2.57
CA ASP A 213 3.85 25.97 -3.32
C ASP A 213 2.76 24.91 -3.13
N TYR A 214 3.04 23.83 -2.36
CA TYR A 214 2.08 22.78 -2.11
C TYR A 214 0.84 23.28 -1.35
N LYS A 215 -0.34 22.92 -1.86
CA LYS A 215 -1.65 23.29 -1.29
C LYS A 215 -2.57 22.07 -1.13
N GLY A 216 -2.09 21.05 -0.44
CA GLY A 216 -2.86 19.87 -0.10
C GLY A 216 -3.08 19.73 1.42
N PHE A 217 -3.46 18.52 1.84
CA PHE A 217 -3.71 18.20 3.25
C PHE A 217 -2.44 17.84 4.03
N ALA A 218 -1.32 17.49 3.35
CA ALA A 218 -0.10 17.04 4.01
C ALA A 218 0.54 18.15 4.85
N ASN A 219 0.55 17.96 6.16
CA ASN A 219 1.25 18.83 7.10
C ASN A 219 2.68 18.29 7.30
N ARG A 220 3.63 18.85 6.57
CA ARG A 220 5.03 18.38 6.54
C ARG A 220 5.73 18.69 7.85
N LYS A 221 6.10 17.63 8.60
CA LYS A 221 6.75 17.69 9.91
C LYS A 221 8.28 17.71 9.80
N ASN A 222 8.81 17.53 8.59
CA ASN A 222 10.22 17.63 8.24
C ASN A 222 10.41 18.52 7.02
N ASP A 223 11.62 18.98 6.75
CA ASP A 223 11.92 19.91 5.66
C ASP A 223 12.54 19.24 4.44
N ALA A 224 13.15 18.07 4.63
CA ALA A 224 13.77 17.28 3.59
C ALA A 224 13.73 15.78 3.91
N VAL A 225 13.74 14.96 2.87
CA VAL A 225 13.83 13.50 2.98
C VAL A 225 14.85 12.97 1.99
N THR A 226 15.74 12.09 2.49
CA THR A 226 16.57 11.25 1.63
C THR A 226 15.97 9.84 1.62
N ILE A 227 15.73 9.28 0.44
CA ILE A 227 15.38 7.87 0.30
C ILE A 227 16.63 7.12 -0.15
N ARG A 228 17.07 6.11 0.61
CA ARG A 228 18.16 5.21 0.22
C ARG A 228 17.59 3.86 -0.18
N TYR A 229 17.93 3.42 -1.37
CA TYR A 229 17.49 2.14 -1.91
C TYR A 229 18.55 1.07 -1.66
N PHE A 230 18.13 -0.06 -1.11
CA PHE A 230 18.98 -1.20 -0.79
C PHE A 230 18.58 -2.42 -1.63
N GLU A 231 19.54 -3.23 -2.03
CA GLU A 231 19.24 -4.49 -2.72
C GLU A 231 18.87 -5.59 -1.73
N LYS A 232 19.40 -5.51 -0.50
CA LYS A 232 19.19 -6.50 0.55
C LYS A 232 18.73 -5.83 1.85
N SER A 233 17.78 -6.46 2.52
CA SER A 233 17.28 -5.99 3.82
C SER A 233 18.38 -5.97 4.90
N GLY A 234 19.27 -6.95 4.91
CA GLY A 234 20.38 -6.99 5.87
C GLY A 234 21.34 -5.79 5.79
N ASP A 235 21.58 -5.27 4.57
CA ASP A 235 22.38 -4.05 4.38
C ASP A 235 21.61 -2.82 4.90
N MET A 236 20.30 -2.78 4.68
CA MET A 236 19.41 -1.72 5.21
C MET A 236 19.37 -1.73 6.75
N VAL A 237 19.24 -2.91 7.37
CA VAL A 237 19.28 -3.06 8.84
C VAL A 237 20.65 -2.65 9.40
N SER A 238 21.74 -2.98 8.70
CA SER A 238 23.09 -2.56 9.10
C SER A 238 23.26 -1.05 9.05
N ALA A 239 22.71 -0.39 8.00
CA ALA A 239 22.73 1.06 7.88
C ALA A 239 21.88 1.75 8.98
N LEU A 240 20.74 1.16 9.37
CA LEU A 240 19.94 1.66 10.50
C LEU A 240 20.71 1.57 11.82
N LYS A 241 21.36 0.45 12.10
CA LYS A 241 22.18 0.26 13.33
C LYS A 241 23.41 1.16 13.37
N ALA A 242 23.87 1.63 12.22
CA ALA A 242 25.00 2.56 12.10
C ALA A 242 24.59 4.04 12.05
N ASP A 243 23.32 4.37 12.31
CA ASP A 243 22.74 5.71 12.20
C ASP A 243 22.93 6.37 10.81
N GLU A 244 23.13 5.55 9.76
CA GLU A 244 23.22 6.05 8.38
C GLU A 244 21.84 6.31 7.75
N ILE A 245 20.79 5.72 8.30
CA ILE A 245 19.39 5.97 7.98
C ILE A 245 18.59 6.08 9.28
N ASP A 246 17.54 6.88 9.26
CA ASP A 246 16.70 7.18 10.43
C ASP A 246 15.54 6.21 10.59
N ALA A 247 15.03 5.68 9.49
CA ALA A 247 13.91 4.74 9.50
C ALA A 247 14.01 3.79 8.30
N THR A 248 13.40 2.61 8.43
CA THR A 248 13.22 1.66 7.33
C THR A 248 11.78 1.70 6.86
N TYR A 249 11.58 1.36 5.57
CA TYR A 249 10.26 1.14 5.01
C TYR A 249 10.31 0.02 3.98
N ARG A 250 9.48 -1.01 4.16
CA ARG A 250 9.47 -2.24 3.37
C ARG A 250 10.80 -3.02 3.36
N GLY A 251 10.70 -4.30 3.21
CA GLY A 251 11.80 -5.21 3.00
C GLY A 251 12.33 -5.91 4.23
N LEU A 252 11.96 -5.52 5.46
CA LEU A 252 12.32 -6.29 6.65
C LEU A 252 11.74 -7.70 6.57
N THR A 253 12.58 -8.70 6.79
CA THR A 253 12.13 -10.09 6.92
C THR A 253 11.55 -10.33 8.32
N ALA A 254 10.75 -11.38 8.48
CA ALA A 254 10.21 -11.77 9.78
C ALA A 254 11.33 -12.01 10.81
N GLU A 255 12.45 -12.59 10.39
CA GLU A 255 13.62 -12.83 11.25
C GLU A 255 14.29 -11.52 11.70
N GLU A 256 14.42 -10.55 10.80
CA GLU A 256 14.98 -9.23 11.13
C GLU A 256 14.08 -8.45 12.09
N VAL A 257 12.76 -8.46 11.89
CA VAL A 257 11.80 -7.84 12.81
C VAL A 257 11.94 -8.45 14.21
N VAL A 258 11.86 -9.77 14.33
CA VAL A 258 11.99 -10.47 15.62
C VAL A 258 13.36 -10.21 16.26
N SER A 259 14.45 -10.22 15.46
CA SER A 259 15.80 -9.93 15.97
C SER A 259 15.93 -8.49 16.49
N LEU A 260 15.27 -7.53 15.84
CA LEU A 260 15.27 -6.13 16.29
C LEU A 260 14.43 -5.94 17.57
N GLU A 261 13.35 -6.70 17.75
CA GLU A 261 12.50 -6.65 18.95
C GLU A 261 13.12 -7.37 20.16
N ASP A 262 13.73 -8.56 19.95
CA ASP A 262 14.21 -9.42 21.03
C ASP A 262 15.55 -8.95 21.60
N ASN A 263 16.46 -8.42 20.78
CA ASN A 263 17.81 -8.03 21.18
C ASN A 263 17.88 -6.54 21.56
N LYS A 264 17.12 -6.12 22.55
CA LYS A 264 17.04 -4.71 22.98
C LYS A 264 18.37 -4.09 23.40
N ASP A 265 19.27 -4.88 23.99
CA ASP A 265 20.60 -4.39 24.41
C ASP A 265 21.48 -4.09 23.18
N ASP A 266 21.45 -4.95 22.15
CA ASP A 266 22.19 -4.77 20.89
C ASP A 266 21.53 -3.75 19.94
N ASN A 267 20.26 -3.43 20.17
CA ASN A 267 19.45 -2.52 19.40
C ASN A 267 19.02 -1.29 20.24
N ALA A 268 19.79 -0.95 21.29
CA ALA A 268 19.53 0.24 22.09
C ALA A 268 19.45 1.49 21.20
N GLY A 269 18.42 2.29 21.39
CA GLY A 269 18.16 3.47 20.57
C GLY A 269 17.30 3.20 19.31
N LEU A 270 16.84 1.96 19.07
CA LEU A 270 15.92 1.62 17.99
C LEU A 270 14.52 1.29 18.53
N GLN A 271 13.52 1.58 17.72
CA GLN A 271 12.12 1.22 17.97
C GLN A 271 11.53 0.50 16.75
N ILE A 272 10.59 -0.41 17.00
CA ILE A 272 9.77 -1.04 15.97
C ILE A 272 8.36 -0.49 16.08
N VAL A 273 7.84 0.01 14.98
CA VAL A 273 6.45 0.44 14.84
C VAL A 273 5.72 -0.58 13.97
N GLU A 274 4.76 -1.28 14.57
CA GLU A 274 3.89 -2.23 13.88
C GLU A 274 2.64 -1.50 13.37
N SER A 275 2.22 -1.83 12.17
CA SER A 275 0.96 -1.39 11.55
C SER A 275 0.23 -2.57 10.91
N THR A 276 -1.09 -2.49 10.85
CA THR A 276 -1.88 -3.50 10.15
C THR A 276 -1.63 -3.38 8.65
N GLY A 277 -1.17 -4.46 8.03
CA GLY A 277 -1.07 -4.56 6.59
C GLY A 277 -2.41 -4.94 5.96
N ALA A 278 -2.54 -4.73 4.67
CA ALA A 278 -3.72 -5.16 3.91
C ALA A 278 -3.35 -6.18 2.81
N ASP A 279 -2.10 -6.59 2.75
CA ASP A 279 -1.68 -7.66 1.85
C ASP A 279 -2.12 -9.02 2.40
N ILE A 280 -2.62 -9.84 1.49
CA ILE A 280 -3.15 -11.18 1.83
C ILE A 280 -2.46 -12.27 1.04
N ARG A 281 -2.44 -13.48 1.62
CA ARG A 281 -2.01 -14.71 0.93
C ARG A 281 -3.13 -15.73 0.95
N PHE A 282 -3.27 -16.43 -0.17
CA PHE A 282 -4.32 -17.43 -0.35
C PHE A 282 -3.91 -18.50 -1.38
N LEU A 283 -4.52 -19.68 -1.27
CA LEU A 283 -4.42 -20.71 -2.29
C LEU A 283 -5.53 -20.53 -3.33
N VAL A 284 -5.19 -20.80 -4.58
CA VAL A 284 -6.12 -20.87 -5.72
C VAL A 284 -6.23 -22.31 -6.20
N PHE A 285 -7.47 -22.80 -6.35
CA PHE A 285 -7.76 -24.13 -6.86
C PHE A 285 -8.25 -24.06 -8.30
N ASN A 286 -7.53 -24.71 -9.22
CA ASN A 286 -7.82 -24.67 -10.65
C ASN A 286 -8.98 -25.61 -11.00
N PRO A 287 -10.08 -25.13 -11.62
CA PRO A 287 -11.21 -25.99 -12.03
C PRO A 287 -10.88 -26.99 -13.13
N LYS A 288 -9.76 -26.84 -13.83
CA LYS A 288 -9.34 -27.75 -14.89
C LYS A 288 -8.67 -29.02 -14.34
N ASP A 289 -8.15 -28.98 -13.12
CA ASP A 289 -7.56 -30.15 -12.48
C ASP A 289 -8.64 -30.96 -11.75
N PRO A 290 -8.76 -32.28 -11.98
CA PRO A 290 -9.84 -33.08 -11.40
C PRO A 290 -9.88 -33.10 -9.87
N ALA A 291 -8.71 -33.10 -9.20
CA ALA A 291 -8.62 -33.08 -7.74
C ALA A 291 -8.98 -31.69 -7.18
N ALA A 292 -8.41 -30.63 -7.74
CA ALA A 292 -8.70 -29.26 -7.34
C ALA A 292 -10.14 -28.82 -7.69
N ALA A 293 -10.74 -29.39 -8.74
CA ALA A 293 -12.14 -29.18 -9.12
C ALA A 293 -13.13 -29.80 -8.15
N ASN A 294 -12.73 -30.85 -7.42
CA ASN A 294 -13.62 -31.56 -6.50
C ASN A 294 -13.87 -30.72 -5.23
N PRO A 295 -15.14 -30.33 -4.96
CA PRO A 295 -15.45 -29.52 -3.76
C PRO A 295 -15.08 -30.22 -2.44
N ALA A 296 -15.23 -31.57 -2.39
CA ALA A 296 -14.90 -32.34 -1.18
C ALA A 296 -13.40 -32.25 -0.86
N VAL A 297 -12.53 -32.28 -1.89
CA VAL A 297 -11.08 -32.13 -1.73
C VAL A 297 -10.73 -30.74 -1.19
N ARG A 298 -11.30 -29.67 -1.76
CA ARG A 298 -11.06 -28.30 -1.30
C ARG A 298 -11.54 -28.08 0.14
N LYS A 299 -12.74 -28.56 0.47
CA LYS A 299 -13.29 -28.47 1.83
C LYS A 299 -12.45 -29.27 2.84
N ALA A 300 -11.98 -30.45 2.45
CA ALA A 300 -11.09 -31.24 3.30
C ALA A 300 -9.76 -30.51 3.56
N ILE A 301 -9.16 -29.87 2.54
CA ILE A 301 -7.97 -29.03 2.74
C ILE A 301 -8.26 -27.87 3.70
N ALA A 302 -9.42 -27.20 3.56
CA ALA A 302 -9.83 -26.11 4.44
C ALA A 302 -9.98 -26.54 5.91
N HIS A 303 -10.39 -27.80 6.17
CA HIS A 303 -10.45 -28.38 7.52
C HIS A 303 -9.11 -28.87 8.08
N VAL A 304 -8.09 -29.06 7.23
CA VAL A 304 -6.78 -29.56 7.69
C VAL A 304 -5.80 -28.41 7.91
N VAL A 305 -5.89 -27.32 7.15
CA VAL A 305 -4.93 -26.21 7.22
C VAL A 305 -5.05 -25.46 8.54
N ASP A 306 -3.98 -25.53 9.32
CA ASP A 306 -3.78 -24.79 10.57
C ASP A 306 -3.08 -23.46 10.27
N ARG A 307 -3.86 -22.38 10.22
CA ARG A 307 -3.36 -21.02 9.93
C ARG A 307 -2.54 -20.46 11.06
N ASP A 308 -2.92 -20.77 12.31
CA ASP A 308 -2.21 -20.29 13.50
C ASP A 308 -0.82 -20.92 13.58
N ALA A 309 -0.71 -22.24 13.36
CA ALA A 309 0.57 -22.91 13.29
C ALA A 309 1.41 -22.43 12.10
N LEU A 310 0.80 -22.14 10.95
CA LEU A 310 1.48 -21.58 9.78
C LEU A 310 2.11 -20.23 10.11
N VAL A 311 1.33 -19.30 10.67
CA VAL A 311 1.80 -17.96 11.05
C VAL A 311 2.87 -18.03 12.14
N ALA A 312 2.65 -18.82 13.19
CA ALA A 312 3.60 -18.93 14.28
C ALA A 312 4.95 -19.50 13.85
N LYS A 313 4.95 -20.53 13.00
CA LYS A 313 6.19 -21.22 12.61
C LYS A 313 6.95 -20.50 11.50
N VAL A 314 6.24 -19.97 10.50
CA VAL A 314 6.85 -19.40 9.31
C VAL A 314 7.06 -17.90 9.46
N TYR A 315 6.03 -17.19 9.96
CA TYR A 315 6.02 -15.73 10.03
C TYR A 315 6.37 -15.18 11.40
N ARG A 316 6.49 -16.05 12.44
CA ARG A 316 6.96 -15.67 13.79
C ARG A 316 6.21 -14.47 14.38
N GLY A 317 4.92 -14.33 14.06
CA GLY A 317 4.07 -13.22 14.51
C GLY A 317 4.02 -11.99 13.60
N THR A 318 4.80 -11.96 12.51
CA THR A 318 4.79 -10.85 11.54
C THR A 318 3.64 -10.92 10.52
N ALA A 319 2.76 -11.89 10.67
CA ALA A 319 1.50 -12.01 9.96
C ALA A 319 0.40 -12.44 10.93
N GLU A 320 -0.85 -12.38 10.49
CA GLU A 320 -2.02 -12.85 11.24
C GLU A 320 -2.80 -13.86 10.42
N PRO A 321 -3.40 -14.89 11.06
CA PRO A 321 -4.32 -15.80 10.38
C PRO A 321 -5.47 -15.04 9.73
N LEU A 322 -5.81 -15.40 8.48
CA LEU A 322 -6.89 -14.77 7.74
C LEU A 322 -7.98 -15.78 7.41
N TYR A 323 -9.21 -15.46 7.80
CA TYR A 323 -10.40 -16.29 7.61
C TYR A 323 -11.42 -15.63 6.67
N SER A 324 -10.96 -14.73 5.82
CA SER A 324 -11.73 -13.92 4.89
C SER A 324 -10.85 -13.55 3.70
N MET A 325 -11.42 -13.40 2.50
CA MET A 325 -10.68 -12.80 1.39
C MET A 325 -10.49 -11.29 1.56
N ILE A 326 -11.35 -10.65 2.36
CA ILE A 326 -11.24 -9.23 2.72
C ILE A 326 -10.46 -9.14 4.04
N PRO A 327 -9.31 -8.43 4.09
CA PRO A 327 -8.49 -8.35 5.30
C PRO A 327 -9.15 -7.54 6.41
N LYS A 328 -8.66 -7.71 7.64
CA LYS A 328 -9.01 -6.85 8.78
C LYS A 328 -8.73 -5.39 8.46
N GLY A 329 -9.57 -4.50 8.94
CA GLY A 329 -9.48 -3.07 8.69
C GLY A 329 -10.20 -2.59 7.42
N ILE A 330 -10.69 -3.50 6.56
CA ILE A 330 -11.48 -3.20 5.37
C ILE A 330 -12.96 -3.56 5.63
N ALA A 331 -13.88 -2.69 5.19
CA ALA A 331 -15.31 -2.94 5.30
C ALA A 331 -15.71 -4.29 4.67
N GLY A 332 -16.63 -5.01 5.32
CA GLY A 332 -17.05 -6.35 4.86
C GLY A 332 -16.09 -7.48 5.22
N HIS A 333 -15.03 -7.23 6.04
CA HIS A 333 -14.27 -8.31 6.66
C HIS A 333 -15.17 -9.21 7.50
N THR A 334 -14.94 -10.52 7.43
CA THR A 334 -15.68 -11.54 8.22
C THR A 334 -14.71 -12.59 8.75
N THR A 335 -15.24 -13.50 9.59
CA THR A 335 -14.55 -14.70 10.03
C THR A 335 -15.13 -15.97 9.37
N SER A 336 -15.80 -15.82 8.22
CA SER A 336 -16.65 -16.85 7.62
C SER A 336 -15.94 -18.20 7.37
N PHE A 337 -14.64 -18.18 7.06
CA PHE A 337 -13.86 -19.42 6.93
C PHE A 337 -13.66 -20.10 8.29
N PHE A 338 -13.44 -19.35 9.37
CA PHE A 338 -13.36 -19.91 10.72
C PHE A 338 -14.73 -20.42 11.19
N ASP A 339 -15.78 -19.66 10.96
CA ASP A 339 -17.15 -20.03 11.37
C ASP A 339 -17.60 -21.33 10.68
N THR A 340 -17.09 -21.61 9.48
CA THR A 340 -17.47 -22.80 8.68
C THR A 340 -16.54 -24.00 8.92
N TYR A 341 -15.24 -23.76 9.01
CA TYR A 341 -14.22 -24.83 9.05
C TYR A 341 -13.58 -24.99 10.42
N GLY A 342 -13.63 -23.99 11.29
CA GLY A 342 -13.12 -24.02 12.66
C GLY A 342 -11.62 -24.24 12.77
N ASP A 343 -11.22 -24.77 13.90
CA ASP A 343 -9.89 -25.32 14.12
C ASP A 343 -9.65 -26.58 13.26
N PRO A 344 -8.40 -26.97 13.02
CA PRO A 344 -8.08 -28.15 12.19
C PRO A 344 -8.80 -29.43 12.66
N ASP A 345 -9.58 -30.04 11.77
CA ASP A 345 -10.35 -31.26 12.03
C ASP A 345 -10.14 -32.31 10.93
N VAL A 346 -9.15 -33.18 11.15
CA VAL A 346 -8.80 -34.28 10.25
C VAL A 346 -9.94 -35.31 10.15
N ALA A 347 -10.71 -35.52 11.24
CA ALA A 347 -11.82 -36.49 11.23
C ALA A 347 -12.96 -35.99 10.32
N LYS A 348 -13.29 -34.71 10.38
CA LYS A 348 -14.26 -34.06 9.50
C LYS A 348 -13.82 -34.09 8.05
N ALA A 349 -12.54 -33.74 7.79
CA ALA A 349 -11.95 -33.81 6.45
C ALA A 349 -12.06 -35.20 5.84
N LYS A 350 -11.76 -36.24 6.63
CA LYS A 350 -11.89 -37.65 6.23
C LYS A 350 -13.33 -38.06 5.90
N SER A 351 -14.29 -37.61 6.74
CA SER A 351 -15.73 -37.86 6.48
C SER A 351 -16.17 -37.30 5.13
N ILE A 352 -15.84 -36.02 4.89
CA ILE A 352 -16.17 -35.31 3.64
C ILE A 352 -15.59 -36.02 2.42
N LEU A 353 -14.33 -36.47 2.46
CA LEU A 353 -13.72 -37.21 1.37
C LEU A 353 -14.39 -38.58 1.16
N SER A 354 -14.66 -39.30 2.24
CA SER A 354 -15.32 -40.63 2.18
C SER A 354 -16.73 -40.55 1.61
N GLU A 355 -17.52 -39.54 2.01
CA GLU A 355 -18.87 -39.28 1.47
C GLU A 355 -18.85 -38.96 -0.03
N ALA A 356 -17.76 -38.37 -0.51
CA ALA A 356 -17.53 -38.11 -1.93
C ALA A 356 -16.89 -39.30 -2.69
N GLY A 357 -16.70 -40.44 -2.03
CA GLY A 357 -16.10 -41.63 -2.64
C GLY A 357 -14.58 -41.57 -2.80
N VAL A 358 -13.90 -40.62 -2.13
CA VAL A 358 -12.45 -40.48 -2.15
C VAL A 358 -11.87 -41.24 -0.95
N THR A 359 -11.34 -42.43 -1.20
CA THR A 359 -10.86 -43.36 -0.15
C THR A 359 -9.33 -43.46 -0.07
N GLU A 360 -8.64 -43.09 -1.15
CA GLU A 360 -7.19 -43.08 -1.22
C GLU A 360 -6.64 -41.65 -0.99
N PRO A 361 -5.41 -41.50 -0.48
CA PRO A 361 -4.80 -40.20 -0.33
C PRO A 361 -4.74 -39.41 -1.64
N VAL A 362 -5.28 -38.19 -1.62
CA VAL A 362 -5.34 -37.30 -2.78
C VAL A 362 -3.94 -36.81 -3.14
N LYS A 363 -3.49 -37.11 -4.36
CA LYS A 363 -2.20 -36.63 -4.88
C LYS A 363 -2.39 -35.27 -5.54
N MET A 364 -1.63 -34.25 -5.12
CA MET A 364 -1.71 -32.89 -5.68
C MET A 364 -0.33 -32.27 -5.79
N THR A 365 -0.18 -31.34 -6.75
CA THR A 365 0.99 -30.50 -6.85
C THR A 365 0.63 -29.07 -6.47
N PHE A 366 1.35 -28.52 -5.50
CA PHE A 366 1.23 -27.15 -5.06
C PHE A 366 2.38 -26.32 -5.65
N TRP A 367 2.02 -25.21 -6.28
CA TRP A 367 2.97 -24.32 -6.95
C TRP A 367 3.10 -23.00 -6.21
N TYR A 368 4.32 -22.45 -6.18
CA TYR A 368 4.61 -21.15 -5.59
C TYR A 368 5.64 -20.39 -6.42
N THR A 369 5.70 -19.06 -6.25
CA THR A 369 6.75 -18.24 -6.84
C THR A 369 7.93 -18.12 -5.89
N THR A 370 9.16 -18.14 -6.43
CA THR A 370 10.40 -18.16 -5.64
C THR A 370 11.00 -16.76 -5.37
N ASP A 371 10.53 -15.72 -6.08
CA ASP A 371 11.16 -14.40 -6.11
C ASP A 371 10.18 -13.22 -5.97
N ARG A 372 8.90 -13.45 -5.60
CA ARG A 372 7.89 -12.39 -5.53
C ARG A 372 7.47 -12.01 -4.12
N TYR A 373 7.28 -12.98 -3.24
CA TYR A 373 6.64 -12.76 -1.93
C TYR A 373 7.60 -12.93 -0.74
N GLY A 374 8.89 -12.94 -1.00
CA GLY A 374 9.94 -13.03 0.02
C GLY A 374 10.36 -14.46 0.35
N SER A 375 11.39 -14.56 1.17
CA SER A 375 12.08 -15.82 1.55
C SER A 375 11.19 -16.79 2.35
N ALA A 376 10.12 -16.32 2.98
CA ALA A 376 9.18 -17.15 3.75
C ALA A 376 8.24 -17.99 2.86
N THR A 377 8.20 -17.74 1.53
CA THR A 377 7.25 -18.42 0.64
C THR A 377 7.50 -19.93 0.55
N GLU A 378 8.72 -20.38 0.38
CA GLU A 378 9.04 -21.82 0.34
C GLU A 378 8.75 -22.49 1.69
N PRO A 379 9.22 -21.99 2.85
CA PRO A 379 8.83 -22.48 4.18
C PRO A 379 7.31 -22.54 4.42
N GLU A 380 6.54 -21.58 3.89
CA GLU A 380 5.07 -21.61 3.95
C GLU A 380 4.52 -22.85 3.26
N PHE A 381 4.97 -23.14 2.04
CA PHE A 381 4.53 -24.30 1.30
C PHE A 381 5.02 -25.63 1.90
N GLU A 382 6.21 -25.66 2.50
CA GLU A 382 6.71 -26.81 3.25
C GLU A 382 5.82 -27.10 4.48
N GLU A 383 5.42 -26.06 5.22
CA GLU A 383 4.52 -26.24 6.38
C GLU A 383 3.11 -26.69 5.92
N LEU A 384 2.54 -26.11 4.86
CA LEU A 384 1.28 -26.56 4.28
C LEU A 384 1.34 -28.05 3.87
N LYS A 385 2.41 -28.45 3.18
CA LYS A 385 2.64 -29.86 2.82
C LYS A 385 2.70 -30.73 4.06
N ARG A 386 3.48 -30.34 5.07
CA ARG A 386 3.61 -31.08 6.33
C ARG A 386 2.27 -31.30 7.02
N GLN A 387 1.43 -30.27 7.10
CA GLN A 387 0.10 -30.35 7.71
C GLN A 387 -0.81 -31.31 6.94
N LEU A 388 -0.88 -31.16 5.62
CA LEU A 388 -1.73 -31.98 4.76
C LEU A 388 -1.29 -33.45 4.75
N GLU A 389 0.00 -33.73 4.67
CA GLU A 389 0.51 -35.11 4.69
C GLU A 389 0.40 -35.77 6.08
N ALA A 390 0.54 -35.00 7.15
CA ALA A 390 0.35 -35.49 8.52
C ALA A 390 -1.08 -35.97 8.79
N SER A 391 -2.09 -35.46 8.05
CA SER A 391 -3.47 -35.95 8.11
C SER A 391 -3.66 -37.36 7.55
N GLY A 392 -2.71 -37.85 6.73
CA GLY A 392 -2.81 -39.11 5.98
C GLY A 392 -3.79 -39.06 4.79
N LEU A 393 -4.45 -37.91 4.55
CA LEU A 393 -5.45 -37.72 3.51
C LEU A 393 -4.88 -37.20 2.18
N PHE A 394 -3.68 -36.65 2.21
CA PHE A 394 -3.05 -36.02 1.06
C PHE A 394 -1.61 -36.47 0.85
N LYS A 395 -1.16 -36.38 -0.40
CA LYS A 395 0.24 -36.52 -0.82
C LYS A 395 0.60 -35.35 -1.71
N ILE A 396 1.44 -34.44 -1.21
CA ILE A 396 1.71 -33.14 -1.83
C ILE A 396 3.10 -33.12 -2.47
N THR A 397 3.16 -32.69 -3.72
CA THR A 397 4.40 -32.36 -4.42
C THR A 397 4.52 -30.84 -4.49
N LEU A 398 5.65 -30.27 -4.09
CA LEU A 398 5.92 -28.84 -4.20
C LEU A 398 6.69 -28.51 -5.46
N ARG A 399 6.38 -27.38 -6.08
CA ARG A 399 7.05 -26.81 -7.25
C ARG A 399 7.18 -25.31 -7.11
N GLY A 400 8.43 -24.83 -7.13
CA GLY A 400 8.75 -23.38 -7.15
C GLY A 400 9.17 -22.93 -8.54
N GLU A 401 8.71 -21.75 -8.97
CA GLU A 401 9.08 -21.12 -10.24
C GLU A 401 9.30 -19.62 -10.06
N PRO A 402 10.25 -18.98 -10.79
CA PRO A 402 10.37 -17.53 -10.82
C PRO A 402 9.08 -16.86 -11.30
N TRP A 403 8.80 -15.66 -10.81
CA TRP A 403 7.53 -14.96 -11.01
C TRP A 403 7.07 -14.88 -12.46
N GLN A 404 7.97 -14.55 -13.39
CA GLN A 404 7.60 -14.44 -14.80
C GLN A 404 7.04 -15.76 -15.34
N LYS A 405 7.76 -16.87 -15.11
CA LYS A 405 7.34 -18.21 -15.54
C LYS A 405 6.11 -18.69 -14.79
N PHE A 406 6.03 -18.35 -13.49
CA PHE A 406 4.88 -18.64 -12.67
C PHE A 406 3.60 -17.97 -13.19
N GLN A 407 3.71 -16.69 -13.66
CA GLN A 407 2.58 -16.00 -14.30
C GLN A 407 2.13 -16.68 -15.60
N GLU A 408 3.07 -17.11 -16.43
CA GLU A 408 2.76 -17.82 -17.65
C GLU A 408 1.98 -19.11 -17.36
N GLY A 409 2.46 -19.92 -16.39
CA GLY A 409 1.84 -21.20 -16.03
C GLY A 409 0.43 -21.05 -15.45
N PHE A 410 0.19 -20.13 -14.50
CA PHE A 410 -1.16 -19.96 -13.99
C PHE A 410 -2.13 -19.36 -15.01
N ASN A 411 -1.69 -18.46 -15.89
CA ASN A 411 -2.51 -17.89 -16.97
C ASN A 411 -2.90 -18.95 -18.02
N GLN A 412 -2.03 -19.92 -18.26
CA GLN A 412 -2.33 -21.08 -19.12
C GLN A 412 -3.18 -22.15 -18.41
N GLY A 413 -3.34 -22.04 -17.10
CA GLY A 413 -4.10 -22.97 -16.28
C GLY A 413 -3.37 -24.31 -16.06
N GLU A 414 -2.03 -24.27 -16.00
CA GLU A 414 -1.19 -25.47 -15.83
C GLU A 414 -1.12 -25.95 -14.38
N TYR A 415 -1.37 -25.04 -13.41
CA TYR A 415 -1.18 -25.36 -12.00
C TYR A 415 -2.46 -25.84 -11.34
N PRO A 416 -2.48 -27.05 -10.74
CA PRO A 416 -3.63 -27.58 -10.00
C PRO A 416 -4.00 -26.71 -8.79
N VAL A 417 -3.00 -26.42 -7.94
CA VAL A 417 -3.11 -25.54 -6.77
C VAL A 417 -1.90 -24.65 -6.73
N PHE A 418 -2.09 -23.38 -6.45
CA PHE A 418 -0.99 -22.44 -6.36
C PHE A 418 -1.25 -21.31 -5.37
N GLY A 419 -0.17 -20.79 -4.78
CA GLY A 419 -0.22 -19.65 -3.88
C GLY A 419 -0.24 -18.32 -4.59
N ARG A 420 -1.10 -17.43 -4.14
CA ARG A 420 -1.16 -16.05 -4.63
C ARG A 420 -1.12 -15.07 -3.47
N GLY A 421 -0.48 -13.94 -3.71
CA GLY A 421 -0.58 -12.77 -2.86
C GLY A 421 -1.36 -11.67 -3.56
N TRP A 422 -1.99 -10.83 -2.76
CA TRP A 422 -2.60 -9.60 -3.22
C TRP A 422 -2.15 -8.43 -2.36
N PHE A 423 -1.61 -7.42 -3.02
CA PHE A 423 -1.35 -6.11 -2.43
C PHE A 423 -2.46 -5.19 -2.93
N PRO A 424 -3.25 -4.58 -2.06
CA PRO A 424 -4.41 -3.81 -2.51
C PRO A 424 -3.98 -2.56 -3.29
N ASP A 425 -4.69 -2.29 -4.39
CA ASP A 425 -4.54 -1.02 -5.11
C ASP A 425 -5.19 0.12 -4.31
N PHE A 426 -6.26 -0.21 -3.57
CA PHE A 426 -6.99 0.72 -2.70
C PHE A 426 -7.78 -0.03 -1.62
N PRO A 427 -8.08 0.63 -0.48
CA PRO A 427 -8.68 0.01 0.70
C PRO A 427 -10.22 -0.12 0.59
N ASP A 428 -10.70 -0.82 -0.43
CA ASP A 428 -12.13 -1.09 -0.62
C ASP A 428 -12.36 -2.59 -0.80
N PRO A 429 -13.46 -3.18 -0.26
CA PRO A 429 -13.74 -4.61 -0.38
C PRO A 429 -13.86 -5.09 -1.84
N ASP A 430 -14.25 -4.23 -2.78
CA ASP A 430 -14.28 -4.56 -4.21
C ASP A 430 -12.89 -5.03 -4.70
N ASN A 431 -11.81 -4.42 -4.21
CA ASN A 431 -10.43 -4.76 -4.58
C ASN A 431 -9.97 -6.14 -4.07
N PHE A 432 -10.73 -6.75 -3.14
CA PHE A 432 -10.44 -8.08 -2.58
C PHE A 432 -11.41 -9.17 -3.06
N VAL A 433 -12.39 -8.85 -3.88
CA VAL A 433 -13.33 -9.81 -4.45
C VAL A 433 -13.34 -9.74 -5.98
N ALA A 434 -13.56 -8.56 -6.55
CA ALA A 434 -13.75 -8.39 -7.99
C ALA A 434 -12.56 -8.88 -8.85
N PRO A 435 -11.28 -8.68 -8.48
CA PRO A 435 -10.16 -9.15 -9.28
C PRO A 435 -10.07 -10.68 -9.39
N PHE A 436 -10.69 -11.42 -8.47
CA PHE A 436 -10.56 -12.88 -8.36
C PHE A 436 -11.73 -13.66 -8.93
N VAL A 437 -12.81 -12.98 -9.32
CA VAL A 437 -14.02 -13.62 -9.85
C VAL A 437 -14.27 -13.21 -11.30
N GLY A 438 -14.88 -14.10 -12.07
CA GLY A 438 -15.19 -13.86 -13.49
C GLY A 438 -14.54 -14.86 -14.42
N GLN A 439 -14.59 -14.56 -15.71
CA GLN A 439 -13.99 -15.40 -16.76
C GLN A 439 -12.48 -15.22 -16.86
N GLU A 440 -12.00 -14.01 -16.65
CA GLU A 440 -10.59 -13.61 -16.78
C GLU A 440 -10.11 -12.93 -15.48
N PRO A 441 -10.09 -13.68 -14.35
CA PRO A 441 -9.60 -13.11 -13.11
C PRO A 441 -8.07 -12.96 -13.13
N VAL A 442 -7.54 -12.06 -12.30
CA VAL A 442 -6.07 -11.85 -12.16
C VAL A 442 -5.32 -13.11 -11.70
N THR A 443 -6.02 -14.11 -11.23
CA THR A 443 -5.47 -15.41 -10.86
C THR A 443 -5.27 -16.35 -12.05
N GLY A 444 -5.71 -15.97 -13.26
CA GLY A 444 -5.69 -16.86 -14.43
C GLY A 444 -6.56 -18.12 -14.32
N SER A 445 -7.26 -18.29 -13.19
CA SER A 445 -8.12 -19.45 -12.91
C SER A 445 -9.59 -19.02 -12.89
N PRO A 446 -10.37 -19.25 -13.97
CA PRO A 446 -11.75 -18.79 -14.06
C PRO A 446 -12.60 -19.22 -12.86
N TYR A 447 -13.25 -18.24 -12.24
CA TYR A 447 -14.18 -18.46 -11.15
C TYR A 447 -15.44 -17.62 -11.37
N VAL A 448 -16.43 -18.23 -12.02
CA VAL A 448 -17.67 -17.55 -12.38
C VAL A 448 -18.78 -17.95 -11.42
N ASN A 449 -19.14 -17.04 -10.53
CA ASN A 449 -20.36 -17.13 -9.74
C ASN A 449 -21.29 -16.00 -10.17
N LYS A 450 -22.49 -16.32 -10.68
CA LYS A 450 -23.42 -15.34 -11.25
C LYS A 450 -23.97 -14.37 -10.20
N GLU A 451 -24.18 -14.82 -8.97
CA GLU A 451 -24.66 -13.96 -7.89
C GLU A 451 -23.61 -12.89 -7.59
N ILE A 452 -22.33 -13.27 -7.45
CA ILE A 452 -21.24 -12.29 -7.21
C ILE A 452 -21.11 -11.33 -8.40
N THR A 453 -20.96 -11.87 -9.62
CA THR A 453 -20.58 -11.07 -10.80
C THR A 453 -21.72 -10.26 -11.41
N GLN A 454 -22.98 -10.72 -11.30
CA GLN A 454 -24.13 -10.09 -11.95
C GLN A 454 -25.06 -9.36 -10.98
N GLN A 455 -24.93 -9.58 -9.66
CA GLN A 455 -25.80 -8.95 -8.66
C GLN A 455 -25.01 -8.20 -7.60
N LEU A 456 -24.15 -8.86 -6.81
CA LEU A 456 -23.50 -8.27 -5.65
C LEU A 456 -22.49 -7.16 -6.02
N LEU A 457 -21.55 -7.44 -6.94
CA LEU A 457 -20.57 -6.44 -7.39
C LEU A 457 -21.23 -5.25 -8.12
N PRO A 458 -22.18 -5.45 -9.08
CA PRO A 458 -22.85 -4.32 -9.69
C PRO A 458 -23.65 -3.48 -8.69
N ALA A 459 -24.34 -4.09 -7.73
CA ALA A 459 -25.09 -3.38 -6.68
C ALA A 459 -24.14 -2.58 -5.78
N SER A 460 -23.01 -3.16 -5.37
CA SER A 460 -22.02 -2.45 -4.54
C SER A 460 -21.42 -1.26 -5.27
N ARG A 461 -21.23 -1.35 -6.58
CA ARG A 461 -20.64 -0.27 -7.40
C ARG A 461 -21.60 0.90 -7.71
N GLN A 462 -22.88 0.74 -7.43
CA GLN A 462 -23.85 1.85 -7.48
C GLN A 462 -23.87 2.64 -6.17
N GLU A 463 -23.51 2.02 -5.06
CA GLU A 463 -23.59 2.61 -3.72
C GLU A 463 -22.33 3.45 -3.42
N SER A 464 -22.52 4.76 -3.36
CA SER A 464 -21.44 5.71 -3.09
C SER A 464 -20.98 5.72 -1.63
N ASP A 465 -21.85 5.35 -0.69
CA ASP A 465 -21.47 5.10 0.70
C ASP A 465 -20.84 3.71 0.83
N ARG A 466 -19.50 3.68 0.84
CA ARG A 466 -18.75 2.43 0.90
C ARG A 466 -18.87 1.70 2.25
N GLY A 467 -19.34 2.36 3.29
CA GLY A 467 -19.72 1.70 4.55
C GLY A 467 -20.99 0.86 4.43
N ALA A 468 -21.91 1.27 3.55
CA ALA A 468 -23.20 0.59 3.35
C ALA A 468 -23.10 -0.71 2.52
N VAL A 469 -21.98 -0.98 1.85
CA VAL A 469 -21.81 -2.17 0.98
C VAL A 469 -21.40 -3.45 1.71
N SER A 470 -21.23 -3.41 3.03
CA SER A 470 -20.77 -4.56 3.81
C SER A 470 -21.58 -5.82 3.58
N LYS A 471 -22.92 -5.71 3.50
CA LYS A 471 -23.82 -6.85 3.28
C LYS A 471 -23.58 -7.58 1.94
N GLN A 472 -23.30 -6.83 0.87
CA GLN A 472 -22.98 -7.41 -0.44
C GLN A 472 -21.70 -8.24 -0.36
N PHE A 473 -20.69 -7.73 0.34
CA PHE A 473 -19.41 -8.42 0.47
C PHE A 473 -19.43 -9.53 1.51
N GLU A 474 -20.20 -9.43 2.60
CA GLU A 474 -20.47 -10.52 3.52
C GLU A 474 -21.10 -11.70 2.75
N ARG A 475 -22.14 -11.41 1.91
CA ARG A 475 -22.77 -12.43 1.09
C ARG A 475 -21.81 -13.05 0.05
N ALA A 476 -20.98 -12.23 -0.59
CA ALA A 476 -19.96 -12.73 -1.50
C ALA A 476 -18.99 -13.68 -0.79
N GLN A 477 -18.57 -13.37 0.43
CA GLN A 477 -17.69 -14.22 1.21
C GLN A 477 -18.35 -15.54 1.64
N GLU A 478 -19.64 -15.57 1.98
CA GLU A 478 -20.38 -16.81 2.22
C GLU A 478 -20.30 -17.75 1.01
N ILE A 479 -20.41 -17.20 -0.21
CA ILE A 479 -20.28 -17.97 -1.45
C ILE A 479 -18.85 -18.50 -1.60
N LEU A 480 -17.83 -17.63 -1.40
CA LEU A 480 -16.42 -18.01 -1.49
C LEU A 480 -16.06 -19.13 -0.51
N VAL A 481 -16.57 -19.05 0.73
CA VAL A 481 -16.40 -20.05 1.78
C VAL A 481 -17.00 -21.40 1.37
N ASN A 482 -18.20 -21.39 0.81
CA ASN A 482 -18.86 -22.63 0.38
C ASN A 482 -18.16 -23.31 -0.81
N ASP A 483 -17.61 -22.50 -1.73
CA ASP A 483 -16.96 -23.00 -2.94
C ASP A 483 -15.49 -23.39 -2.71
N VAL A 484 -14.82 -22.74 -1.77
CA VAL A 484 -13.36 -22.89 -1.47
C VAL A 484 -12.51 -22.88 -2.74
N ARG A 485 -12.86 -22.03 -3.70
CA ARG A 485 -12.02 -21.85 -4.90
C ARG A 485 -10.80 -20.98 -4.61
N LEU A 486 -10.92 -20.15 -3.58
CA LEU A 486 -9.88 -19.34 -2.97
C LEU A 486 -9.88 -19.69 -1.47
N LEU A 487 -8.71 -20.02 -0.94
CA LEU A 487 -8.54 -20.33 0.48
C LEU A 487 -7.60 -19.31 1.11
N PRO A 488 -8.11 -18.30 1.86
CA PRO A 488 -7.27 -17.34 2.55
C PRO A 488 -6.43 -18.05 3.62
N LEU A 489 -5.17 -17.61 3.75
CA LEU A 489 -4.20 -18.18 4.69
C LEU A 489 -3.86 -17.16 5.77
N TRP A 490 -3.34 -15.99 5.39
CA TRP A 490 -2.87 -14.98 6.32
C TRP A 490 -2.88 -13.58 5.70
N GLN A 491 -2.84 -12.59 6.59
CA GLN A 491 -2.70 -11.17 6.32
C GLN A 491 -1.39 -10.69 6.90
N GLY A 492 -0.62 -9.92 6.12
CA GLY A 492 0.65 -9.35 6.55
C GLY A 492 0.48 -8.22 7.55
N LYS A 493 1.51 -8.01 8.36
CA LYS A 493 1.71 -6.79 9.13
C LYS A 493 2.80 -5.95 8.48
N LEU A 494 2.79 -4.66 8.73
CA LEU A 494 3.80 -3.73 8.24
C LEU A 494 4.66 -3.24 9.41
N TYR A 495 5.96 -3.12 9.17
CA TYR A 495 6.91 -2.72 10.18
C TYR A 495 7.77 -1.57 9.69
N ILE A 496 7.94 -0.59 10.55
CA ILE A 496 8.94 0.47 10.41
C ILE A 496 9.91 0.29 11.58
N ALA A 497 11.17 0.03 11.30
CA ALA A 497 12.23 0.14 12.29
C ALA A 497 12.84 1.54 12.19
N ALA A 498 12.99 2.23 13.31
CA ALA A 498 13.47 3.61 13.33
C ALA A 498 14.29 3.91 14.58
N GLY A 499 15.10 4.97 14.55
CA GLY A 499 15.72 5.52 15.75
C GLY A 499 14.66 5.94 16.78
N GLU A 500 14.97 5.82 18.07
CA GLU A 500 14.05 6.25 19.14
C GLU A 500 13.74 7.74 19.11
N ASP A 501 14.64 8.55 18.52
CA ASP A 501 14.47 10.00 18.29
C ASP A 501 13.52 10.31 17.13
N ILE A 502 13.12 9.34 16.32
CA ILE A 502 12.18 9.51 15.21
C ILE A 502 10.75 9.27 15.68
N GLY A 503 9.88 10.22 15.39
CA GLY A 503 8.43 10.14 15.64
C GLY A 503 7.64 10.06 14.35
N GLY A 504 6.34 9.71 14.47
CA GLY A 504 5.39 9.71 13.37
C GLY A 504 5.29 8.41 12.58
N GLY A 505 6.11 7.40 12.89
CA GLY A 505 6.09 6.11 12.20
C GLY A 505 4.72 5.43 12.22
N GLU A 506 4.00 5.53 13.35
CA GLU A 506 2.65 4.98 13.55
C GLU A 506 1.58 5.60 12.64
N ARG A 507 1.91 6.73 12.01
CA ARG A 507 1.01 7.49 11.12
C ARG A 507 1.53 7.59 9.68
N ALA A 508 2.75 7.13 9.45
CA ALA A 508 3.43 7.35 8.18
C ALA A 508 2.91 6.48 7.02
N LEU A 509 2.14 5.44 7.30
CA LEU A 509 1.60 4.56 6.26
C LEU A 509 0.15 4.91 5.96
N ASP A 510 -0.15 5.12 4.67
CA ASP A 510 -1.52 5.25 4.19
C ASP A 510 -2.18 3.85 4.06
N PRO A 511 -3.50 3.77 3.86
CA PRO A 511 -4.20 2.50 3.76
C PRO A 511 -3.86 1.69 2.48
N GLN A 512 -3.10 2.26 1.53
CA GLN A 512 -2.47 1.56 0.40
C GLN A 512 -1.07 1.03 0.77
N THR A 513 -0.68 1.19 2.03
CA THR A 513 0.64 0.83 2.56
C THR A 513 1.79 1.66 1.99
N VAL A 514 1.49 2.85 1.45
CA VAL A 514 2.48 3.78 0.89
C VAL A 514 2.91 4.79 1.96
N MET A 515 4.21 5.04 2.04
CA MET A 515 4.73 5.91 3.09
C MET A 515 4.49 7.40 2.79
N GLN A 516 3.81 8.05 3.72
CA GLN A 516 3.61 9.49 3.81
C GLN A 516 4.78 10.09 4.59
N MET A 517 5.89 10.38 3.91
CA MET A 517 7.16 10.76 4.54
C MET A 517 7.06 12.08 5.32
N TRP A 518 6.04 12.90 5.05
CA TRP A 518 5.76 14.13 5.80
C TRP A 518 5.29 13.91 7.24
N GLU A 519 4.93 12.69 7.62
CA GLU A 519 4.55 12.37 8.99
C GLU A 519 5.76 12.13 9.91
N LEU A 520 6.91 11.77 9.35
CA LEU A 520 8.13 11.51 10.11
C LEU A 520 8.76 12.81 10.61
N TYR A 521 9.29 12.82 11.84
CA TYR A 521 9.98 13.95 12.42
C TYR A 521 10.99 13.53 13.48
N ARG A 522 12.00 14.38 13.73
CA ARG A 522 12.89 14.20 14.88
C ARG A 522 12.22 14.75 16.13
N LYS A 523 12.18 13.94 17.18
CA LYS A 523 11.71 14.36 18.50
C LYS A 523 12.68 15.39 19.07
N ALA A 524 12.17 16.38 19.79
CA ALA A 524 13.04 17.33 20.51
C ALA A 524 13.82 16.57 21.59
N SER A 525 15.13 16.72 21.63
CA SER A 525 15.94 16.26 22.75
C SER A 525 15.67 17.17 23.94
N TRP A 526 15.22 16.59 25.05
CA TRP A 526 15.01 17.29 26.31
C TRP A 526 16.27 17.20 27.18
#